data_c59f8bd252b293586901e3277aadabea
#
_entry.id   c59f8bd252b293586901e3277aadabea
#
_cell.length_a   1.000
_cell.length_b   1.000
_cell.length_c   1.000
_cell.angle_alpha   90.00
_cell.angle_beta   90.00
_cell.angle_gamma   90.00
#
_symmetry.space_group_name_H-M   'P 1'
#
loop_
_entity.id
_entity.type
_entity.pdbx_description
1 polymer ?
#
loop_
_entity_poly.entity_id
_entity_poly.type
_entity_poly.pdbx_seq_one_letter_code
_entity_poly.pdbx_strand_id
1 'polypeptide(L)'
;MFNKLERLIWLVVLVYVSLMALPAALWYKPGDLFVADSLVGEDMVLGYDGGVVVQTQIKYSVVVRNVITNEIEMEDAGGPFEYKLESIRPDPLLMSWWSPRTYGDGKRLAEGVYRLKTCWTITSPMYGILPPKTTCAESNIFRVHRNEKDI
;
A
#
# COMPACT_ATOMS: atom_id res chain seq x y z
N MET A 1 -32.46 -20.79 30.12
CA MET A 1 -31.26 -20.65 30.96
C MET A 1 -30.08 -21.29 30.18
N PHE A 2 -29.15 -20.49 29.70
CA PHE A 2 -28.04 -20.99 28.91
C PHE A 2 -27.12 -21.88 29.75
N ASN A 3 -26.75 -23.03 29.23
CA ASN A 3 -25.79 -23.93 29.82
C ASN A 3 -24.40 -23.25 29.85
N LYS A 4 -23.50 -23.65 30.77
CA LYS A 4 -22.13 -23.10 30.85
C LYS A 4 -21.39 -23.16 29.53
N LEU A 5 -21.59 -24.25 28.77
CA LEU A 5 -21.01 -24.46 27.45
C LEU A 5 -21.54 -23.43 26.42
N GLU A 6 -22.84 -23.17 26.41
CA GLU A 6 -23.44 -22.18 25.51
C GLU A 6 -22.92 -20.77 25.78
N ARG A 7 -22.77 -20.41 27.06
CA ARG A 7 -22.18 -19.10 27.45
C ARG A 7 -20.76 -18.98 26.97
N LEU A 8 -19.96 -20.05 27.07
CA LEU A 8 -18.57 -20.06 26.59
C LEU A 8 -18.52 -19.88 25.08
N ILE A 9 -19.38 -20.61 24.33
CA ILE A 9 -19.47 -20.50 22.87
C ILE A 9 -19.82 -19.06 22.46
N TRP A 10 -20.85 -18.48 23.09
CA TRP A 10 -21.24 -17.09 22.78
C TRP A 10 -20.15 -16.08 23.10
N LEU A 11 -19.41 -16.28 24.17
CA LEU A 11 -18.29 -15.42 24.54
C LEU A 11 -17.17 -15.50 23.48
N VAL A 12 -16.83 -16.71 23.03
CA VAL A 12 -15.82 -16.90 21.97
C VAL A 12 -16.27 -16.25 20.66
N VAL A 13 -17.55 -16.43 20.27
CA VAL A 13 -18.12 -15.81 19.07
C VAL A 13 -18.07 -14.28 19.21
N LEU A 14 -18.45 -13.73 20.33
CA LEU A 14 -18.45 -12.29 20.57
C LEU A 14 -17.03 -11.71 20.49
N VAL A 15 -16.06 -12.38 21.10
CA VAL A 15 -14.63 -11.97 21.02
C VAL A 15 -14.16 -12.04 19.58
N TYR A 16 -14.45 -13.11 18.84
CA TYR A 16 -14.05 -13.27 17.45
C TYR A 16 -14.65 -12.16 16.55
N VAL A 17 -15.95 -11.89 16.67
CA VAL A 17 -16.63 -10.82 15.93
C VAL A 17 -16.05 -9.45 16.28
N SER A 18 -15.73 -9.21 17.56
CA SER A 18 -15.08 -7.98 18.00
C SER A 18 -13.70 -7.81 17.38
N LEU A 19 -12.90 -8.88 17.32
CA LEU A 19 -11.59 -8.86 16.65
C LEU A 19 -11.71 -8.63 15.14
N MET A 20 -12.74 -9.19 14.50
CA MET A 20 -13.00 -8.93 13.08
C MET A 20 -13.38 -7.47 12.81
N ALA A 21 -14.00 -6.80 13.75
CA ALA A 21 -14.38 -5.39 13.62
C ALA A 21 -13.22 -4.41 13.83
N LEU A 22 -12.07 -4.87 14.34
CA LEU A 22 -10.91 -4.01 14.55
C LEU A 22 -10.40 -3.44 13.22
N PRO A 23 -10.07 -2.13 13.18
CA PRO A 23 -9.56 -1.50 11.97
C PRO A 23 -8.14 -1.98 11.64
N ALA A 24 -7.81 -2.00 10.35
CA ALA A 24 -6.47 -2.35 9.86
C ALA A 24 -5.36 -1.46 10.46
N ALA A 25 -5.70 -0.24 10.85
CA ALA A 25 -4.79 0.73 11.45
C ALA A 25 -4.12 0.26 12.75
N LEU A 26 -4.66 -0.76 13.42
CA LEU A 26 -4.02 -1.36 14.60
C LEU A 26 -2.79 -2.20 14.22
N TRP A 27 -2.68 -2.65 12.99
CA TRP A 27 -1.55 -3.45 12.49
C TRP A 27 -0.68 -2.68 11.52
N TYR A 28 -1.29 -1.84 10.71
CA TYR A 28 -0.61 -1.00 9.72
C TYR A 28 -1.26 0.37 9.68
N LYS A 29 -0.51 1.39 10.07
CA LYS A 29 -0.97 2.78 10.00
C LYS A 29 -0.79 3.28 8.56
N PRO A 30 -1.88 3.54 7.81
CA PRO A 30 -1.76 4.20 6.53
C PRO A 30 -1.21 5.61 6.75
N GLY A 31 -0.33 6.04 5.87
CA GLY A 31 0.25 7.38 5.89
C GLY A 31 -0.16 8.19 4.69
N ASP A 32 0.28 9.44 4.68
CA ASP A 32 0.14 10.30 3.53
C ASP A 32 1.18 9.91 2.47
N LEU A 33 0.72 9.73 1.24
CA LEU A 33 1.55 9.39 0.11
C LEU A 33 1.71 10.62 -0.78
N PHE A 34 2.94 11.02 -1.02
CA PHE A 34 3.30 12.14 -1.88
C PHE A 34 4.20 11.67 -3.02
N VAL A 35 3.98 12.20 -4.22
CA VAL A 35 4.86 11.98 -5.38
C VAL A 35 5.25 13.34 -5.93
N ALA A 36 6.56 13.56 -6.10
CA ALA A 36 7.08 14.77 -6.71
C ALA A 36 6.91 14.73 -8.23
N ASP A 37 6.76 15.91 -8.83
CA ASP A 37 6.83 16.05 -10.29
C ASP A 37 8.21 15.62 -10.80
N SER A 38 8.28 15.05 -11.98
CA SER A 38 9.51 14.51 -12.56
C SER A 38 9.59 14.72 -14.07
N LEU A 39 10.74 14.46 -14.65
CA LEU A 39 10.91 14.42 -16.10
C LEU A 39 10.68 13.00 -16.64
N VAL A 40 10.30 12.90 -17.91
CA VAL A 40 10.20 11.61 -18.61
C VAL A 40 11.55 10.88 -18.53
N GLY A 41 11.52 9.64 -18.10
CA GLY A 41 12.72 8.78 -17.97
C GLY A 41 13.41 8.86 -16.61
N GLU A 42 13.14 9.85 -15.80
CA GLU A 42 13.69 9.94 -14.44
C GLU A 42 12.95 9.04 -13.44
N ASP A 43 13.64 8.68 -12.37
CA ASP A 43 13.03 7.97 -11.26
C ASP A 43 12.35 8.97 -10.32
N MET A 44 11.08 8.76 -10.06
CA MET A 44 10.27 9.68 -9.27
C MET A 44 10.57 9.54 -7.78
N VAL A 45 10.63 10.67 -7.10
CA VAL A 45 10.79 10.73 -5.65
C VAL A 45 9.42 10.70 -4.96
N LEU A 46 9.30 9.82 -3.98
CA LEU A 46 8.10 9.67 -3.15
C LEU A 46 8.37 10.09 -1.72
N GLY A 47 7.30 10.53 -1.04
CA GLY A 47 7.24 10.67 0.41
C GLY A 47 6.11 9.80 0.95
N TYR A 48 6.36 9.10 2.04
CA TYR A 48 5.36 8.28 2.72
C TYR A 48 5.67 8.15 4.20
N ASP A 49 4.71 8.45 5.06
CA ASP A 49 4.88 8.45 6.52
C ASP A 49 4.12 7.33 7.25
N GLY A 50 3.40 6.48 6.52
CA GLY A 50 2.75 5.29 7.08
C GLY A 50 3.72 4.17 7.43
N GLY A 51 3.25 3.16 8.14
CA GLY A 51 4.11 2.05 8.52
C GLY A 51 3.44 0.95 9.34
N VAL A 52 4.23 -0.06 9.61
CA VAL A 52 3.85 -1.24 10.38
C VAL A 52 3.77 -0.87 11.85
N VAL A 53 2.67 -1.26 12.51
CA VAL A 53 2.50 -1.13 13.96
C VAL A 53 2.89 -2.43 14.67
N VAL A 54 2.60 -3.57 14.02
CA VAL A 54 2.95 -4.91 14.49
C VAL A 54 3.55 -5.68 13.33
N GLN A 55 4.61 -6.45 13.58
CA GLN A 55 5.21 -7.30 12.56
C GLN A 55 4.15 -8.22 11.94
N THR A 56 4.02 -8.19 10.62
CA THR A 56 2.99 -8.91 9.89
C THR A 56 3.39 -9.15 8.43
N GLN A 57 2.69 -10.06 7.77
CA GLN A 57 2.84 -10.29 6.35
C GLN A 57 1.88 -9.39 5.57
N ILE A 58 2.40 -8.72 4.55
CA ILE A 58 1.65 -7.77 3.74
C ILE A 58 1.87 -8.06 2.26
N LYS A 59 0.77 -8.07 1.51
CA LYS A 59 0.77 -7.97 0.05
C LYS A 59 0.49 -6.51 -0.31
N TYR A 60 1.15 -6.01 -1.34
CA TYR A 60 0.88 -4.68 -1.86
C TYR A 60 0.36 -4.73 -3.29
N SER A 61 -0.37 -3.71 -3.68
CA SER A 61 -0.68 -3.38 -5.06
C SER A 61 -0.50 -1.89 -5.29
N VAL A 62 0.10 -1.54 -6.41
CA VAL A 62 0.38 -0.17 -6.84
C VAL A 62 -0.29 0.05 -8.18
N VAL A 63 -1.05 1.13 -8.31
CA VAL A 63 -1.70 1.51 -9.55
C VAL A 63 -1.42 2.99 -9.82
N VAL A 64 -0.90 3.27 -11.00
CA VAL A 64 -0.76 4.64 -11.51
C VAL A 64 -1.80 4.86 -12.60
N ARG A 65 -2.62 5.87 -12.38
CA ARG A 65 -3.72 6.22 -13.27
C ARG A 65 -3.51 7.61 -13.85
N ASN A 66 -3.71 7.72 -15.15
CA ASN A 66 -3.79 9.01 -15.82
C ASN A 66 -5.08 9.73 -15.38
N VAL A 67 -4.94 10.95 -14.86
CA VAL A 67 -6.07 11.70 -14.30
C VAL A 67 -7.01 12.22 -15.40
N ILE A 68 -6.49 12.45 -16.60
CA ILE A 68 -7.25 13.02 -17.73
C ILE A 68 -8.03 11.91 -18.47
N THR A 69 -7.36 10.81 -18.83
CA THR A 69 -7.98 9.70 -19.57
C THR A 69 -8.67 8.69 -18.68
N ASN A 70 -8.35 8.70 -17.38
CA ASN A 70 -8.77 7.71 -16.38
C ASN A 70 -8.25 6.28 -16.66
N GLU A 71 -7.28 6.12 -17.53
CA GLU A 71 -6.66 4.85 -17.85
C GLU A 71 -5.58 4.47 -16.85
N ILE A 72 -5.42 3.16 -16.63
CA ILE A 72 -4.33 2.61 -15.83
C ILE A 72 -3.09 2.52 -16.72
N GLU A 73 -2.07 3.30 -16.39
CA GLU A 73 -0.81 3.34 -17.13
C GLU A 73 0.21 2.35 -16.57
N MET A 74 0.14 2.09 -15.28
CA MET A 74 1.05 1.19 -14.62
C MET A 74 0.35 0.46 -13.48
N GLU A 75 0.62 -0.82 -13.37
CA GLU A 75 0.16 -1.67 -12.27
C GLU A 75 1.29 -2.57 -11.80
N ASP A 76 1.43 -2.70 -10.50
CA ASP A 76 2.37 -3.59 -9.85
C ASP A 76 1.72 -4.24 -8.63
N ALA A 77 2.12 -5.46 -8.31
CA ALA A 77 1.68 -6.16 -7.11
C ALA A 77 2.75 -7.14 -6.66
N GLY A 78 2.85 -7.32 -5.36
CA GLY A 78 3.82 -8.23 -4.78
C GLY A 78 3.48 -8.73 -3.39
N GLY A 79 4.27 -9.67 -2.95
CA GLY A 79 4.13 -10.29 -1.63
C GLY A 79 3.51 -11.69 -1.66
N PRO A 80 3.30 -12.28 -0.47
CA PRO A 80 3.45 -11.63 0.84
C PRO A 80 4.91 -11.38 1.23
N PHE A 81 5.16 -10.23 1.82
CA PHE A 81 6.43 -9.88 2.45
C PHE A 81 6.26 -9.73 3.95
N GLU A 82 7.29 -10.08 4.71
CA GLU A 82 7.33 -9.84 6.14
C GLU A 82 7.78 -8.40 6.40
N TYR A 83 6.87 -7.60 6.96
CA TYR A 83 7.14 -6.23 7.37
C TYR A 83 7.47 -6.19 8.85
N LYS A 84 8.66 -5.69 9.18
CA LYS A 84 9.16 -5.54 10.56
C LYS A 84 9.09 -4.07 10.97
N LEU A 85 8.96 -3.85 12.28
CA LEU A 85 8.96 -2.49 12.87
C LEU A 85 10.24 -1.70 12.53
N GLU A 86 11.37 -2.41 12.38
CA GLU A 86 12.69 -1.84 12.11
C GLU A 86 13.02 -1.74 10.62
N SER A 87 12.06 -1.99 9.73
CA SER A 87 12.29 -1.90 8.29
C SER A 87 12.62 -0.46 7.92
N ILE A 88 13.88 -0.23 7.53
CA ILE A 88 14.36 1.07 7.07
C ILE A 88 13.99 1.24 5.61
N ARG A 89 13.35 2.36 5.28
CA ARG A 89 13.10 2.77 3.90
C ARG A 89 14.31 3.49 3.34
N PRO A 90 14.57 3.39 2.03
CA PRO A 90 15.60 4.20 1.40
C PRO A 90 15.25 5.69 1.49
N ASP A 91 16.27 6.52 1.56
CA ASP A 91 16.16 7.97 1.49
C ASP A 91 17.16 8.50 0.44
N PRO A 92 16.68 9.04 -0.70
CA PRO A 92 15.27 9.27 -1.05
C PRO A 92 14.49 7.98 -1.36
N LEU A 93 13.19 8.00 -1.11
CA LEU A 93 12.28 6.95 -1.52
C LEU A 93 11.96 7.11 -3.01
N LEU A 94 12.26 6.09 -3.81
CA LEU A 94 12.14 6.14 -5.27
C LEU A 94 11.00 5.23 -5.76
N MET A 95 10.40 5.59 -6.90
CA MET A 95 9.36 4.81 -7.54
C MET A 95 9.85 3.42 -7.95
N SER A 96 11.09 3.28 -8.38
CA SER A 96 11.71 1.99 -8.72
C SER A 96 11.76 1.02 -7.53
N TRP A 97 11.92 1.54 -6.31
CA TRP A 97 11.83 0.76 -5.08
C TRP A 97 10.38 0.47 -4.69
N TRP A 98 9.49 1.45 -4.92
CA TRP A 98 8.07 1.34 -4.57
C TRP A 98 7.32 0.37 -5.48
N SER A 99 7.69 0.32 -6.76
CA SER A 99 7.11 -0.53 -7.80
C SER A 99 8.20 -1.29 -8.55
N PRO A 100 8.85 -2.28 -7.90
CA PRO A 100 10.05 -2.91 -8.43
C PRO A 100 9.82 -3.75 -9.70
N ARG A 101 8.65 -4.35 -9.85
CA ARG A 101 8.34 -5.24 -10.98
C ARG A 101 7.92 -4.53 -12.26
N THR A 102 7.64 -3.24 -12.17
CA THR A 102 7.28 -2.42 -13.33
C THR A 102 8.24 -1.27 -13.50
N TYR A 103 8.24 -0.31 -12.59
CA TYR A 103 9.12 0.85 -12.66
C TYR A 103 10.59 0.48 -12.41
N GLY A 104 10.84 -0.45 -11.49
CA GLY A 104 12.16 -1.02 -11.24
C GLY A 104 12.72 -1.76 -12.46
N ASP A 105 11.87 -2.46 -13.22
CA ASP A 105 12.23 -3.16 -14.45
C ASP A 105 12.34 -2.23 -15.68
N GLY A 106 12.26 -0.93 -15.49
CA GLY A 106 12.53 0.07 -16.51
C GLY A 106 11.31 0.64 -17.22
N LYS A 107 10.09 0.24 -16.87
CA LYS A 107 8.89 0.89 -17.37
C LYS A 107 8.86 2.35 -16.87
N ARG A 108 8.59 3.29 -17.75
CA ARG A 108 8.52 4.73 -17.43
C ARG A 108 7.19 5.29 -17.90
N LEU A 109 6.72 6.30 -17.17
CA LEU A 109 5.53 7.05 -17.54
C LEU A 109 5.86 8.03 -18.67
N ALA A 110 4.94 8.17 -19.60
CA ALA A 110 4.99 9.21 -20.62
C ALA A 110 4.68 10.60 -20.00
N GLU A 111 4.83 11.64 -20.78
CA GLU A 111 4.37 12.96 -20.40
C GLU A 111 2.86 12.94 -20.08
N GLY A 112 2.49 13.48 -18.91
CA GLY A 112 1.10 13.41 -18.48
C GLY A 112 0.87 13.84 -17.03
N VAL A 113 -0.38 13.67 -16.60
CA VAL A 113 -0.84 13.99 -15.25
C VAL A 113 -1.38 12.73 -14.60
N TYR A 114 -0.86 12.39 -13.45
CA TYR A 114 -1.06 11.08 -12.84
C TYR A 114 -1.44 11.16 -11.36
N ARG A 115 -1.99 10.07 -10.89
CA ARG A 115 -2.19 9.78 -9.46
C ARG A 115 -1.76 8.36 -9.16
N LEU A 116 -1.05 8.19 -8.06
CA LEU A 116 -0.62 6.90 -7.53
C LEU A 116 -1.58 6.44 -6.44
N LYS A 117 -2.00 5.20 -6.49
CA LYS A 117 -2.72 4.53 -5.42
C LYS A 117 -1.97 3.27 -5.02
N THR A 118 -1.70 3.13 -3.75
CA THR A 118 -1.13 1.91 -3.17
C THR A 118 -2.07 1.32 -2.15
N CYS A 119 -2.32 0.03 -2.25
CA CYS A 119 -3.11 -0.72 -1.29
C CYS A 119 -2.27 -1.81 -0.64
N TRP A 120 -2.44 -1.99 0.65
CA TRP A 120 -1.79 -3.04 1.45
C TRP A 120 -2.86 -3.99 1.99
N THR A 121 -2.71 -5.27 1.67
CA THR A 121 -3.53 -6.34 2.24
C THR A 121 -2.72 -7.02 3.34
N ILE A 122 -3.15 -6.81 4.57
CA ILE A 122 -2.45 -7.17 5.78
C ILE A 122 -3.00 -8.50 6.29
N THR A 123 -2.15 -9.51 6.40
CA THR A 123 -2.48 -10.75 7.08
C THR A 123 -2.42 -10.51 8.59
N SER A 124 -3.48 -10.90 9.29
CA SER A 124 -3.54 -10.73 10.74
C SER A 124 -2.32 -11.38 11.42
N PRO A 125 -1.73 -10.72 12.44
CA PRO A 125 -0.67 -11.31 13.25
C PRO A 125 -1.11 -12.57 14.02
N MET A 126 -2.40 -12.86 14.10
CA MET A 126 -2.96 -14.06 14.72
C MET A 126 -3.02 -15.27 13.76
N TYR A 127 -1.98 -15.47 12.96
CA TYR A 127 -1.79 -16.66 12.09
C TYR A 127 -2.96 -16.96 11.12
N GLY A 128 -3.63 -15.94 10.63
CA GLY A 128 -4.70 -16.10 9.65
C GLY A 128 -6.06 -16.53 10.24
N ILE A 129 -6.21 -16.57 11.54
CA ILE A 129 -7.52 -16.79 12.20
C ILE A 129 -8.51 -15.69 11.84
N LEU A 130 -8.00 -14.46 11.69
CA LEU A 130 -8.79 -13.33 11.23
C LEU A 130 -8.59 -13.12 9.72
N PRO A 131 -9.64 -12.69 9.00
CA PRO A 131 -9.52 -12.40 7.58
C PRO A 131 -8.52 -11.25 7.33
N PRO A 132 -7.81 -11.27 6.18
CA PRO A 132 -6.94 -10.17 5.79
C PRO A 132 -7.70 -8.84 5.73
N LYS A 133 -7.03 -7.76 6.06
CA LYS A 133 -7.58 -6.40 5.97
C LYS A 133 -6.80 -5.59 4.96
N THR A 134 -7.50 -4.80 4.17
CA THR A 134 -6.90 -3.93 3.16
C THR A 134 -7.04 -2.47 3.56
N THR A 135 -5.95 -1.73 3.43
CA THR A 135 -5.92 -0.28 3.55
C THR A 135 -5.20 0.32 2.36
N CYS A 136 -5.60 1.51 1.94
CA CYS A 136 -5.04 2.16 0.76
C CYS A 136 -4.64 3.60 1.07
N ALA A 137 -3.63 4.10 0.36
CA ALA A 137 -3.27 5.50 0.30
C ALA A 137 -3.26 5.97 -1.16
N GLU A 138 -3.69 7.20 -1.38
CA GLU A 138 -3.62 7.87 -2.68
C GLU A 138 -2.68 9.06 -2.58
N SER A 139 -1.88 9.27 -3.62
CA SER A 139 -0.99 10.42 -3.70
C SER A 139 -1.73 11.71 -4.09
N ASN A 140 -1.04 12.83 -3.95
CA ASN A 140 -1.35 14.03 -4.70
C ASN A 140 -1.38 13.73 -6.21
N ILE A 141 -1.95 14.64 -6.99
CA ILE A 141 -1.77 14.67 -8.44
C ILE A 141 -0.36 15.16 -8.71
N PHE A 142 0.38 14.44 -9.57
CA PHE A 142 1.74 14.78 -9.98
C PHE A 142 1.85 14.80 -11.50
N ARG A 143 2.87 15.46 -12.01
CA ARG A 143 3.11 15.63 -13.44
C ARG A 143 4.44 15.01 -13.85
N VAL A 144 4.43 14.38 -15.00
CA VAL A 144 5.63 13.96 -15.71
C VAL A 144 5.80 14.88 -16.92
N HIS A 145 6.87 15.65 -16.91
CA HIS A 145 7.16 16.65 -17.93
C HIS A 145 8.13 16.11 -18.98
N ARG A 146 7.97 16.55 -20.21
CA ARG A 146 8.97 16.28 -21.24
C ARG A 146 10.26 17.04 -20.95
N ASN A 147 11.38 16.43 -21.23
CA ASN A 147 12.66 17.14 -21.18
C ASN A 147 12.79 18.11 -22.37
N GLU A 148 12.97 19.40 -22.11
CA GLU A 148 13.11 20.42 -23.17
C GLU A 148 14.35 20.21 -24.05
N LYS A 149 15.29 19.33 -23.64
CA LYS A 149 16.48 19.00 -24.43
C LYS A 149 16.23 17.99 -25.54
N ASP A 150 15.04 17.41 -25.60
CA ASP A 150 14.66 16.41 -26.60
C ASP A 150 13.83 17.00 -27.77
N ILE A 151 13.90 18.33 -27.94
CA ILE A 151 13.26 19.08 -29.04
C ILE A 151 14.30 19.49 -30.07
#